data_f3e8b30b8557afb8cd1ce4fbf5d4af1a
#
_entry.id   f3e8b30b8557afb8cd1ce4fbf5d4af1a
#
_cell.length_a   1.000
_cell.length_b   1.000
_cell.length_c   1.000
_cell.angle_alpha   90.00
_cell.angle_beta   90.00
_cell.angle_gamma   90.00
#
_symmetry.space_group_name_H-M   'P 1'
#
loop_
_entity.id
_entity.type
_entity.pdbx_description
1 polymer ?
#
loop_
_entity_poly.entity_id
_entity_poly.type
_entity_poly.pdbx_seq_one_letter_code
_entity_poly.pdbx_strand_id
1 'polypeptide(L)'
;MTTITDKQMGAKAEKPSWLIEDAPRGCGRFMARLRPNGERHFYFRYTNSNSERVFLPLGTYDSAGIDGLTLKEARVKAGELSRLYQSGARDLREHIQAEEYARTTALEAEQARLATEKAGIEAEHARQLARKTVTDLFEHWAKVDLINRKDGGAEVRRMFQKDVLPVLGEMAVGDVKKGHITEVTDTMLARGVNRAAKIAFSLMRQMFRFAVDRDLIEYDPTASIRKAKIGGKDIERDRILSEEEIRLLAKLVPEAGLLPSTDAAIWIALSTCCRIGELMNARWENVDLTHRNWWIPAENSKNGKAHNIVLSEFSLKQFKRLQALNSKSEWCYPNTRNSGPVCTKTVTKQLSDRQRQTDQKIMSNRSSKSQSLILKAGKWTPHDLRRTGATTMTALGVLPEVAERCLNHTEENKVKRTYQRHSYKKEMTDAWNKLGARLDYLISNTGQIQPQDHD
;
A
#
# COMPACT_ATOMS: atom_id res chain seq x y z
N MET A 1 -81.68 -3.10 -40.16
CA MET A 1 -80.93 -2.63 -38.95
C MET A 1 -80.65 -1.17 -39.15
N THR A 2 -81.13 -0.33 -38.26
CA THR A 2 -80.89 1.11 -38.30
C THR A 2 -79.47 1.38 -37.81
N THR A 3 -78.64 1.97 -38.66
CA THR A 3 -77.28 2.41 -38.33
C THR A 3 -77.24 3.94 -38.32
N ILE A 4 -76.53 4.54 -37.38
CA ILE A 4 -76.30 5.98 -37.30
C ILE A 4 -75.32 6.38 -38.41
N THR A 5 -75.57 7.47 -39.09
CA THR A 5 -74.71 7.99 -40.18
C THR A 5 -74.18 9.37 -39.86
N ASP A 6 -72.99 9.74 -40.41
CA ASP A 6 -72.44 11.09 -40.23
C ASP A 6 -73.44 12.17 -40.75
N LYS A 7 -74.23 11.92 -41.74
CA LYS A 7 -75.32 12.81 -42.22
C LYS A 7 -76.37 13.07 -41.13
N GLN A 8 -76.69 12.04 -40.33
CA GLN A 8 -77.66 12.19 -39.22
C GLN A 8 -76.99 12.93 -38.05
N MET A 9 -75.71 12.68 -37.83
CA MET A 9 -74.93 13.41 -36.78
C MET A 9 -74.73 14.90 -37.09
N GLY A 10 -74.65 15.27 -38.37
CA GLY A 10 -74.55 16.66 -38.83
C GLY A 10 -75.92 17.39 -38.92
N ALA A 11 -77.05 16.66 -38.78
CA ALA A 11 -78.34 17.28 -38.86
C ALA A 11 -78.66 18.26 -37.70
N LYS A 12 -79.40 19.34 -38.05
CA LYS A 12 -79.84 20.33 -37.03
C LYS A 12 -80.97 19.73 -36.19
N ALA A 13 -80.86 19.67 -34.91
CA ALA A 13 -81.84 19.18 -33.97
C ALA A 13 -82.61 20.34 -33.36
N GLU A 14 -83.97 20.39 -33.58
CA GLU A 14 -84.81 21.40 -32.97
C GLU A 14 -85.13 21.10 -31.48
N LYS A 15 -85.11 19.84 -31.12
CA LYS A 15 -85.31 19.35 -29.75
C LYS A 15 -84.25 18.30 -29.42
N PRO A 16 -83.87 18.10 -28.13
CA PRO A 16 -82.97 17.01 -27.78
C PRO A 16 -83.52 15.66 -28.28
N SER A 17 -82.71 14.96 -29.10
CA SER A 17 -83.11 13.69 -29.71
C SER A 17 -82.05 12.63 -29.57
N TRP A 18 -82.46 11.37 -29.65
CA TRP A 18 -81.59 10.22 -29.57
C TRP A 18 -81.57 9.48 -30.90
N LEU A 19 -80.42 9.22 -31.42
CA LEU A 19 -80.19 8.23 -32.47
C LEU A 19 -79.75 6.92 -31.81
N ILE A 20 -80.33 5.81 -32.21
CA ILE A 20 -80.10 4.50 -31.57
C ILE A 20 -79.82 3.49 -32.70
N GLU A 21 -78.73 2.76 -32.54
CA GLU A 21 -78.45 1.64 -33.44
C GLU A 21 -79.10 0.37 -32.91
N ASP A 22 -79.59 -0.43 -33.87
CA ASP A 22 -80.17 -1.73 -33.54
C ASP A 22 -79.12 -2.71 -33.10
N ALA A 23 -79.34 -3.39 -31.98
CA ALA A 23 -78.45 -4.39 -31.43
C ALA A 23 -79.26 -5.59 -30.91
N PRO A 24 -78.70 -6.82 -30.93
CA PRO A 24 -79.37 -7.99 -30.38
C PRO A 24 -79.62 -7.82 -28.87
N ARG A 25 -80.56 -8.61 -28.34
CA ARG A 25 -80.82 -8.64 -26.89
C ARG A 25 -79.58 -9.06 -26.16
N GLY A 26 -79.25 -8.35 -25.07
CA GLY A 26 -78.10 -8.65 -24.24
C GLY A 26 -76.74 -8.02 -24.67
N CYS A 27 -76.73 -7.27 -25.81
CA CYS A 27 -75.47 -6.68 -26.29
C CYS A 27 -75.32 -5.20 -25.92
N GLY A 28 -76.26 -4.60 -25.21
CA GLY A 28 -76.27 -3.16 -25.03
C GLY A 28 -76.62 -2.44 -26.33
N ARG A 29 -76.61 -1.11 -26.36
CA ARG A 29 -76.94 -0.34 -27.59
C ARG A 29 -76.03 0.87 -27.71
N PHE A 30 -75.47 1.10 -28.89
CA PHE A 30 -74.78 2.33 -29.26
C PHE A 30 -75.80 3.42 -29.56
N MET A 31 -75.59 4.59 -29.01
CA MET A 31 -76.51 5.71 -29.14
C MET A 31 -75.75 7.02 -29.29
N ALA A 32 -76.40 7.99 -29.93
CA ALA A 32 -75.91 9.36 -29.96
C ALA A 32 -77.03 10.31 -29.50
N ARG A 33 -76.68 11.27 -28.69
CA ARG A 33 -77.57 12.36 -28.23
C ARG A 33 -77.26 13.63 -29.02
N LEU A 34 -78.27 14.17 -29.66
CA LEU A 34 -78.19 15.43 -30.38
C LEU A 34 -78.95 16.48 -29.57
N ARG A 35 -78.26 17.63 -29.32
CA ARG A 35 -78.87 18.76 -28.62
C ARG A 35 -79.07 19.96 -29.58
N PRO A 36 -80.08 20.83 -29.33
CA PRO A 36 -80.33 22.02 -30.14
C PRO A 36 -79.15 23.00 -30.18
N ASN A 37 -78.31 23.05 -29.11
CA ASN A 37 -77.11 23.87 -29.04
C ASN A 37 -75.91 23.43 -29.90
N GLY A 38 -76.12 22.37 -30.70
CA GLY A 38 -75.06 21.80 -31.54
C GLY A 38 -74.22 20.72 -30.93
N GLU A 39 -74.32 20.47 -29.63
CA GLU A 39 -73.58 19.38 -28.95
C GLU A 39 -74.07 18.00 -29.45
N ARG A 40 -73.10 17.15 -29.64
CA ARG A 40 -73.28 15.75 -30.09
C ARG A 40 -72.48 14.84 -29.25
N HIS A 41 -73.08 13.89 -28.51
CA HIS A 41 -72.41 12.98 -27.60
C HIS A 41 -72.78 11.55 -27.90
N PHE A 42 -71.78 10.68 -27.84
CA PHE A 42 -71.96 9.26 -27.97
C PHE A 42 -72.14 8.59 -26.60
N TYR A 43 -73.02 7.60 -26.55
CA TYR A 43 -73.35 6.80 -25.38
C TYR A 43 -73.40 5.34 -25.70
N PHE A 44 -73.03 4.51 -24.70
CA PHE A 44 -73.40 3.09 -24.72
C PHE A 44 -74.45 2.85 -23.65
N ARG A 45 -75.60 2.32 -24.03
CA ARG A 45 -76.72 2.01 -23.14
C ARG A 45 -76.71 0.53 -22.82
N TYR A 46 -76.70 0.18 -21.55
CA TYR A 46 -76.82 -1.18 -21.08
C TYR A 46 -77.80 -1.24 -19.90
N THR A 47 -78.10 -2.46 -19.42
CA THR A 47 -78.92 -2.70 -18.24
C THR A 47 -77.98 -3.26 -17.19
N ASN A 48 -77.86 -2.56 -16.03
CA ASN A 48 -77.00 -2.99 -14.92
C ASN A 48 -77.60 -4.22 -14.16
N SER A 49 -76.90 -4.69 -13.14
CA SER A 49 -77.29 -5.77 -12.25
C SER A 49 -78.65 -5.51 -11.59
N ASN A 50 -78.96 -4.24 -11.30
CA ASN A 50 -80.16 -3.79 -10.65
C ASN A 50 -81.39 -3.63 -11.65
N SER A 51 -81.22 -4.10 -12.90
CA SER A 51 -82.23 -3.94 -13.98
C SER A 51 -82.49 -2.49 -14.41
N GLU A 52 -81.60 -1.57 -14.06
CA GLU A 52 -81.70 -0.15 -14.46
C GLU A 52 -80.96 0.09 -15.75
N ARG A 53 -81.54 1.03 -16.58
CA ARG A 53 -80.88 1.46 -17.82
C ARG A 53 -79.81 2.50 -17.53
N VAL A 54 -78.55 2.13 -17.76
CA VAL A 54 -77.41 3.01 -17.61
C VAL A 54 -76.95 3.52 -19.00
N PHE A 55 -76.64 4.84 -19.01
CA PHE A 55 -76.05 5.49 -20.18
C PHE A 55 -74.63 5.82 -19.90
N LEU A 56 -73.69 5.07 -20.49
CA LEU A 56 -72.25 5.31 -20.33
C LEU A 56 -71.81 6.27 -21.46
N PRO A 57 -71.26 7.47 -21.13
CA PRO A 57 -70.75 8.39 -22.13
C PRO A 57 -69.52 7.83 -22.79
N LEU A 58 -69.39 7.91 -24.11
CA LEU A 58 -68.24 7.45 -24.89
C LEU A 58 -67.31 8.62 -25.26
N GLY A 59 -67.89 9.82 -25.42
CA GLY A 59 -67.23 11.04 -25.85
C GLY A 59 -68.09 11.93 -26.74
N THR A 60 -67.60 13.07 -27.14
CA THR A 60 -68.20 14.03 -28.06
C THR A 60 -67.97 13.58 -29.50
N TYR A 61 -68.93 13.87 -30.37
CA TYR A 61 -68.80 13.62 -31.83
C TYR A 61 -67.91 14.74 -32.43
N ASP A 62 -66.95 14.34 -33.19
CA ASP A 62 -66.14 15.19 -34.06
C ASP A 62 -65.94 14.45 -35.41
N SER A 63 -66.36 15.05 -36.51
CA SER A 63 -66.21 14.42 -37.82
C SER A 63 -64.75 14.27 -38.25
N ALA A 64 -63.83 15.11 -37.72
CA ALA A 64 -62.41 15.08 -38.00
C ALA A 64 -61.61 14.24 -36.95
N GLY A 65 -62.22 13.91 -35.81
CA GLY A 65 -61.59 13.14 -34.77
C GLY A 65 -60.45 13.89 -34.00
N ILE A 66 -60.44 15.23 -34.02
CA ILE A 66 -59.43 16.05 -33.40
C ILE A 66 -59.76 16.32 -31.91
N ASP A 67 -60.95 16.88 -31.67
CA ASP A 67 -61.42 17.25 -30.32
C ASP A 67 -62.52 16.33 -29.79
N GLY A 68 -62.74 15.19 -30.46
CA GLY A 68 -63.74 14.22 -30.12
C GLY A 68 -63.56 12.90 -30.86
N LEU A 69 -64.63 12.10 -30.89
CA LEU A 69 -64.59 10.78 -31.54
C LEU A 69 -65.30 10.86 -32.91
N THR A 70 -64.67 10.29 -33.91
CA THR A 70 -65.42 9.97 -35.16
C THR A 70 -66.47 8.90 -34.86
N LEU A 71 -67.46 8.81 -35.73
CA LEU A 71 -68.51 7.78 -35.64
C LEU A 71 -67.92 6.36 -35.64
N LYS A 72 -66.83 6.16 -36.41
CA LYS A 72 -66.12 4.88 -36.48
C LYS A 72 -65.46 4.52 -35.14
N GLU A 73 -64.77 5.46 -34.54
CA GLU A 73 -64.09 5.25 -33.24
C GLU A 73 -65.09 5.03 -32.11
N ALA A 74 -66.17 5.79 -32.08
CA ALA A 74 -67.23 5.62 -31.10
C ALA A 74 -67.92 4.23 -31.22
N ARG A 75 -68.04 3.69 -32.41
CA ARG A 75 -68.55 2.31 -32.64
C ARG A 75 -67.53 1.27 -32.14
N VAL A 76 -66.23 1.49 -32.33
CA VAL A 76 -65.22 0.56 -31.84
C VAL A 76 -65.29 0.50 -30.31
N LYS A 77 -65.33 1.65 -29.63
CA LYS A 77 -65.51 1.74 -28.17
C LYS A 77 -66.83 1.07 -27.72
N ALA A 78 -67.92 1.33 -28.39
CA ALA A 78 -69.19 0.69 -28.09
C ALA A 78 -69.16 -0.83 -28.30
N GLY A 79 -68.40 -1.31 -29.29
CA GLY A 79 -68.19 -2.74 -29.55
C GLY A 79 -67.40 -3.42 -28.49
N GLU A 80 -66.35 -2.73 -27.92
CA GLU A 80 -65.56 -3.23 -26.80
C GLU A 80 -66.45 -3.35 -25.55
N LEU A 81 -67.22 -2.33 -25.23
CA LEU A 81 -68.12 -2.35 -24.07
C LEU A 81 -69.20 -3.40 -24.24
N SER A 82 -69.71 -3.60 -25.51
CA SER A 82 -70.69 -4.66 -25.81
C SER A 82 -70.10 -6.05 -25.53
N ARG A 83 -68.86 -6.28 -25.95
CA ARG A 83 -68.15 -7.55 -25.65
C ARG A 83 -67.99 -7.79 -24.17
N LEU A 84 -67.56 -6.74 -23.46
CA LEU A 84 -67.36 -6.78 -21.97
C LEU A 84 -68.69 -7.04 -21.26
N TYR A 85 -69.77 -6.40 -21.71
CA TYR A 85 -71.10 -6.63 -21.18
C TYR A 85 -71.65 -8.07 -21.48
N GLN A 86 -71.32 -8.60 -22.63
CA GLN A 86 -71.67 -9.98 -22.98
C GLN A 86 -70.85 -11.03 -22.23
N SER A 87 -69.60 -10.72 -21.83
CA SER A 87 -68.78 -11.60 -21.01
C SER A 87 -69.26 -11.68 -19.56
N GLY A 88 -70.24 -10.91 -19.14
CA GLY A 88 -70.86 -11.01 -17.82
C GLY A 88 -70.66 -9.78 -16.95
N ALA A 89 -69.91 -8.78 -17.36
CA ALA A 89 -69.72 -7.54 -16.58
C ALA A 89 -70.98 -6.69 -16.63
N ARG A 90 -71.91 -6.88 -15.71
CA ARG A 90 -73.21 -6.18 -15.69
C ARG A 90 -73.09 -4.72 -15.27
N ASP A 91 -72.12 -4.37 -14.43
CA ASP A 91 -71.86 -3.02 -13.95
C ASP A 91 -70.60 -2.47 -14.64
N LEU A 92 -70.69 -2.13 -15.91
CA LEU A 92 -69.53 -1.69 -16.74
C LEU A 92 -68.82 -0.47 -16.18
N ARG A 93 -69.52 0.45 -15.53
CA ARG A 93 -68.90 1.65 -14.92
C ARG A 93 -67.98 1.27 -13.80
N GLU A 94 -68.47 0.44 -12.90
CA GLU A 94 -67.67 -0.04 -11.74
C GLU A 94 -66.48 -0.91 -12.20
N HIS A 95 -66.72 -1.75 -13.24
CA HIS A 95 -65.66 -2.58 -13.80
C HIS A 95 -64.51 -1.76 -14.40
N ILE A 96 -64.82 -0.73 -15.18
CA ILE A 96 -63.82 0.18 -15.79
C ILE A 96 -63.06 0.94 -14.70
N GLN A 97 -63.77 1.46 -13.66
CA GLN A 97 -63.13 2.15 -12.55
C GLN A 97 -62.21 1.22 -11.75
N ALA A 98 -62.62 -0.02 -11.53
CA ALA A 98 -61.79 -1.02 -10.84
C ALA A 98 -60.53 -1.40 -11.63
N GLU A 99 -60.63 -1.54 -12.97
CA GLU A 99 -59.46 -1.77 -13.82
C GLU A 99 -58.48 -0.60 -13.84
N GLU A 100 -58.99 0.65 -13.94
CA GLU A 100 -58.16 1.85 -13.87
C GLU A 100 -57.45 1.98 -12.50
N TYR A 101 -58.18 1.74 -11.42
CA TYR A 101 -57.61 1.74 -10.07
C TYR A 101 -56.54 0.66 -9.89
N ALA A 102 -56.82 -0.56 -10.35
CA ALA A 102 -55.82 -1.65 -10.27
C ALA A 102 -54.58 -1.35 -11.10
N ARG A 103 -54.74 -0.73 -12.27
CA ARG A 103 -53.60 -0.33 -13.14
C ARG A 103 -52.77 0.78 -12.50
N THR A 104 -53.38 1.81 -11.92
CA THR A 104 -52.66 2.89 -11.25
C THR A 104 -51.92 2.38 -10.02
N THR A 105 -52.58 1.55 -9.19
CA THR A 105 -51.98 0.93 -8.02
C THR A 105 -50.80 0.01 -8.36
N ALA A 106 -50.92 -0.76 -9.47
CA ALA A 106 -49.81 -1.60 -9.93
C ALA A 106 -48.63 -0.77 -10.41
N LEU A 107 -48.89 0.34 -11.12
CA LEU A 107 -47.82 1.26 -11.57
C LEU A 107 -47.11 1.94 -10.39
N GLU A 108 -47.87 2.40 -9.40
CA GLU A 108 -47.32 3.01 -8.20
C GLU A 108 -46.49 2.01 -7.37
N ALA A 109 -46.98 0.75 -7.24
CA ALA A 109 -46.24 -0.31 -6.56
C ALA A 109 -44.90 -0.65 -7.28
N GLU A 110 -44.91 -0.69 -8.60
CA GLU A 110 -43.71 -0.92 -9.40
C GLU A 110 -42.69 0.23 -9.26
N GLN A 111 -43.17 1.47 -9.30
CA GLN A 111 -42.29 2.65 -9.08
C GLN A 111 -41.71 2.66 -7.68
N ALA A 112 -42.51 2.34 -6.66
CA ALA A 112 -42.01 2.24 -5.28
C ALA A 112 -40.94 1.14 -5.10
N ARG A 113 -41.16 -0.01 -5.77
CA ARG A 113 -40.14 -1.09 -5.76
C ARG A 113 -38.83 -0.67 -6.39
N LEU A 114 -38.87 -0.04 -7.57
CA LEU A 114 -37.65 0.47 -8.24
C LEU A 114 -36.97 1.57 -7.46
N ALA A 115 -37.71 2.44 -6.80
CA ALA A 115 -37.13 3.46 -5.92
C ALA A 115 -36.42 2.84 -4.70
N THR A 116 -37.00 1.81 -4.09
CA THR A 116 -36.38 1.09 -2.97
C THR A 116 -35.11 0.36 -3.39
N GLU A 117 -35.12 -0.28 -4.54
CA GLU A 117 -33.96 -0.96 -5.10
C GLU A 117 -32.80 0.01 -5.39
N LYS A 118 -33.11 1.14 -6.03
CA LYS A 118 -32.12 2.22 -6.25
C LYS A 118 -31.53 2.75 -4.94
N ALA A 119 -32.38 3.06 -3.98
CA ALA A 119 -31.92 3.54 -2.68
C ALA A 119 -31.04 2.52 -1.96
N GLY A 120 -31.34 1.22 -2.11
CA GLY A 120 -30.50 0.13 -1.58
C GLY A 120 -29.11 0.10 -2.21
N ILE A 121 -29.04 0.20 -3.55
CA ILE A 121 -27.76 0.23 -4.29
C ILE A 121 -26.94 1.48 -3.91
N GLU A 122 -27.56 2.64 -3.85
CA GLU A 122 -26.89 3.89 -3.47
C GLU A 122 -26.36 3.85 -2.01
N ALA A 123 -27.15 3.29 -1.09
CA ALA A 123 -26.72 3.11 0.30
C ALA A 123 -25.55 2.14 0.42
N GLU A 124 -25.56 1.03 -0.32
CA GLU A 124 -24.44 0.08 -0.33
C GLU A 124 -23.18 0.70 -0.94
N HIS A 125 -23.31 1.43 -2.04
CA HIS A 125 -22.20 2.16 -2.65
C HIS A 125 -21.62 3.22 -1.70
N ALA A 126 -22.48 3.96 -1.01
CA ALA A 126 -22.04 4.94 0.00
C ALA A 126 -21.31 4.26 1.18
N ARG A 127 -21.78 3.09 1.63
CA ARG A 127 -21.08 2.29 2.66
C ARG A 127 -19.71 1.81 2.19
N GLN A 128 -19.58 1.38 0.94
CA GLN A 128 -18.31 0.94 0.37
C GLN A 128 -17.32 2.10 0.27
N LEU A 129 -17.76 3.28 -0.18
CA LEU A 129 -16.93 4.49 -0.23
C LEU A 129 -16.52 5.00 1.16
N ALA A 130 -17.33 4.80 2.18
CA ALA A 130 -17.01 5.17 3.57
C ALA A 130 -16.04 4.19 4.26
N ARG A 131 -15.78 3.02 3.68
CA ARG A 131 -14.83 2.04 4.24
C ARG A 131 -13.40 2.58 4.14
N LYS A 132 -12.69 2.56 5.27
CA LYS A 132 -11.27 2.92 5.30
C LYS A 132 -10.46 1.98 4.42
N THR A 133 -9.65 2.55 3.54
CA THR A 133 -8.73 1.81 2.68
C THR A 133 -7.46 1.41 3.42
N VAL A 134 -6.67 0.51 2.84
CA VAL A 134 -5.34 0.15 3.36
C VAL A 134 -4.41 1.36 3.33
N THR A 135 -4.54 2.27 2.35
CA THR A 135 -3.81 3.54 2.32
C THR A 135 -4.15 4.41 3.53
N ASP A 136 -5.44 4.55 3.88
CA ASP A 136 -5.87 5.30 5.07
C ASP A 136 -5.34 4.67 6.37
N LEU A 137 -5.39 3.34 6.46
CA LEU A 137 -4.81 2.62 7.59
C LEU A 137 -3.31 2.86 7.72
N PHE A 138 -2.59 2.79 6.59
CA PHE A 138 -1.15 3.03 6.57
C PHE A 138 -0.80 4.46 7.03
N GLU A 139 -1.51 5.47 6.55
CA GLU A 139 -1.27 6.86 6.96
C GLU A 139 -1.62 7.09 8.45
N HIS A 140 -2.66 6.45 8.95
CA HIS A 140 -2.99 6.48 10.38
C HIS A 140 -1.89 5.81 11.22
N TRP A 141 -1.46 4.60 10.86
CA TRP A 141 -0.36 3.90 11.52
C TRP A 141 0.96 4.69 11.46
N ALA A 142 1.25 5.32 10.32
CA ALA A 142 2.45 6.12 10.15
C ALA A 142 2.49 7.34 11.08
N LYS A 143 1.34 8.00 11.28
CA LYS A 143 1.24 9.17 12.18
C LYS A 143 1.37 8.80 13.66
N VAL A 144 0.89 7.62 14.05
CA VAL A 144 0.81 7.23 15.47
C VAL A 144 2.06 6.46 15.91
N ASP A 145 2.54 5.54 15.08
CA ASP A 145 3.53 4.53 15.50
C ASP A 145 4.88 4.73 14.80
N LEU A 146 4.89 4.95 13.49
CA LEU A 146 6.15 5.06 12.74
C LEU A 146 6.94 6.34 13.04
N ILE A 147 6.28 7.40 13.49
CA ILE A 147 6.94 8.65 13.88
C ILE A 147 7.97 8.44 15.00
N ASN A 148 7.77 7.44 15.85
CA ASN A 148 8.67 7.09 16.96
C ASN A 148 9.94 6.35 16.51
N ARG A 149 10.05 5.99 15.23
CA ARG A 149 11.26 5.38 14.69
C ARG A 149 12.35 6.42 14.48
N LYS A 150 13.61 6.00 14.54
CA LYS A 150 14.79 6.88 14.37
C LYS A 150 14.77 7.67 13.04
N ASP A 151 14.17 7.12 11.98
CA ASP A 151 14.02 7.73 10.67
C ASP A 151 12.61 8.33 10.44
N GLY A 152 11.80 8.47 11.50
CA GLY A 152 10.41 8.90 11.39
C GLY A 152 9.55 7.99 10.49
N GLY A 153 9.98 6.75 10.25
CA GLY A 153 9.29 5.79 9.39
C GLY A 153 9.56 5.96 7.88
N ALA A 154 10.54 6.77 7.49
CA ALA A 154 10.83 7.08 6.08
C ALA A 154 11.10 5.82 5.24
N GLU A 155 11.87 4.86 5.72
CA GLU A 155 12.16 3.62 4.98
C GLU A 155 10.92 2.70 4.88
N VAL A 156 10.09 2.66 5.93
CA VAL A 156 8.80 1.93 5.88
C VAL A 156 7.88 2.55 4.85
N ARG A 157 7.75 3.87 4.85
CA ARG A 157 6.93 4.61 3.87
C ARG A 157 7.40 4.33 2.45
N ARG A 158 8.70 4.39 2.20
CA ARG A 158 9.29 4.08 0.89
C ARG A 158 8.96 2.65 0.44
N MET A 159 9.05 1.67 1.36
CA MET A 159 8.74 0.27 1.05
C MET A 159 7.25 0.07 0.77
N PHE A 160 6.38 0.66 1.57
CA PHE A 160 4.93 0.57 1.36
C PHE A 160 4.50 1.19 0.04
N GLN A 161 4.96 2.40 -0.26
CA GLN A 161 4.66 3.07 -1.52
C GLN A 161 5.14 2.30 -2.75
N LYS A 162 6.29 1.60 -2.64
CA LYS A 162 6.85 0.85 -3.75
C LYS A 162 6.21 -0.52 -3.93
N ASP A 163 5.98 -1.25 -2.86
CA ASP A 163 5.75 -2.70 -2.92
C ASP A 163 4.40 -3.15 -2.35
N VAL A 164 3.80 -2.40 -1.40
CA VAL A 164 2.59 -2.81 -0.69
C VAL A 164 1.35 -2.07 -1.20
N LEU A 165 1.38 -0.75 -1.21
CA LEU A 165 0.23 0.08 -1.59
C LEU A 165 -0.19 -0.06 -3.06
N PRO A 166 0.69 -0.35 -4.03
CA PRO A 166 0.24 -0.64 -5.40
C PRO A 166 -0.66 -1.87 -5.52
N VAL A 167 -0.58 -2.80 -4.57
CA VAL A 167 -1.40 -4.03 -4.55
C VAL A 167 -2.60 -3.89 -3.62
N LEU A 168 -2.40 -3.34 -2.42
CA LEU A 168 -3.41 -3.33 -1.36
C LEU A 168 -4.08 -1.97 -1.15
N GLY A 169 -3.48 -0.87 -1.61
CA GLY A 169 -3.78 0.49 -1.18
C GLY A 169 -5.25 0.88 -1.27
N GLU A 170 -5.88 0.59 -2.41
CA GLU A 170 -7.27 0.94 -2.69
C GLU A 170 -8.29 -0.04 -2.07
N MET A 171 -7.82 -1.16 -1.53
CA MET A 171 -8.72 -2.14 -0.92
C MET A 171 -9.25 -1.63 0.42
N ALA A 172 -10.52 -1.89 0.71
CA ALA A 172 -11.05 -1.71 2.06
C ALA A 172 -10.31 -2.63 3.05
N VAL A 173 -9.92 -2.10 4.21
CA VAL A 173 -9.09 -2.83 5.19
C VAL A 173 -9.74 -4.16 5.61
N GLY A 174 -11.08 -4.18 5.78
CA GLY A 174 -11.83 -5.38 6.16
C GLY A 174 -11.93 -6.44 5.07
N ASP A 175 -11.66 -6.09 3.81
CA ASP A 175 -11.73 -7.03 2.69
C ASP A 175 -10.38 -7.69 2.38
N VAL A 176 -9.30 -7.26 3.05
CA VAL A 176 -7.96 -7.83 2.87
C VAL A 176 -7.91 -9.25 3.42
N LYS A 177 -7.61 -10.20 2.54
CA LYS A 177 -7.47 -11.61 2.86
C LYS A 177 -6.00 -12.04 2.82
N LYS A 178 -5.71 -13.22 3.37
CA LYS A 178 -4.38 -13.85 3.32
C LYS A 178 -3.78 -13.89 1.92
N GLY A 179 -4.60 -14.17 0.88
CA GLY A 179 -4.16 -14.22 -0.51
C GLY A 179 -3.53 -12.92 -0.98
N HIS A 180 -4.15 -11.78 -0.65
CA HIS A 180 -3.64 -10.45 -1.02
C HIS A 180 -2.30 -10.13 -0.33
N ILE A 181 -2.10 -10.58 0.93
CA ILE A 181 -0.81 -10.45 1.62
C ILE A 181 0.28 -11.28 0.93
N THR A 182 -0.05 -12.53 0.53
CA THR A 182 0.90 -13.39 -0.17
C THR A 182 1.21 -12.88 -1.57
N GLU A 183 0.27 -12.29 -2.28
CA GLU A 183 0.48 -11.64 -3.59
C GLU A 183 1.57 -10.56 -3.52
N VAL A 184 1.53 -9.69 -2.51
CA VAL A 184 2.60 -8.68 -2.29
C VAL A 184 3.95 -9.37 -2.12
N THR A 185 4.03 -10.39 -1.25
CA THR A 185 5.31 -11.07 -0.99
C THR A 185 5.81 -11.85 -2.19
N ASP A 186 4.92 -12.51 -2.93
CA ASP A 186 5.26 -13.33 -4.10
C ASP A 186 5.76 -12.44 -5.26
N THR A 187 5.14 -11.28 -5.48
CA THR A 187 5.62 -10.27 -6.42
C THR A 187 7.04 -9.79 -6.08
N MET A 188 7.35 -9.62 -4.79
CA MET A 188 8.69 -9.26 -4.35
C MET A 188 9.68 -10.42 -4.53
N LEU A 189 9.27 -11.65 -4.23
CA LEU A 189 10.08 -12.85 -4.42
C LEU A 189 10.42 -13.11 -5.88
N ALA A 190 9.48 -12.90 -6.79
CA ALA A 190 9.70 -13.00 -8.24
C ALA A 190 10.79 -12.03 -8.74
N ARG A 191 10.98 -10.89 -8.06
CA ARG A 191 12.09 -9.94 -8.33
C ARG A 191 13.41 -10.31 -7.64
N GLY A 192 13.47 -11.45 -6.93
CA GLY A 192 14.67 -11.91 -6.21
C GLY A 192 15.01 -11.12 -4.93
N VAL A 193 14.07 -10.35 -4.36
CA VAL A 193 14.32 -9.51 -3.18
C VAL A 193 13.80 -10.15 -1.89
N ASN A 194 14.17 -11.40 -1.64
CA ASN A 194 13.65 -12.25 -0.56
C ASN A 194 13.68 -11.61 0.84
N ARG A 195 14.80 -10.98 1.20
CA ARG A 195 14.93 -10.31 2.50
C ARG A 195 13.97 -9.12 2.62
N ALA A 196 13.80 -8.34 1.55
CA ALA A 196 12.85 -7.22 1.53
C ALA A 196 11.40 -7.71 1.66
N ALA A 197 11.05 -8.83 1.00
CA ALA A 197 9.73 -9.46 1.14
C ALA A 197 9.43 -9.86 2.59
N LYS A 198 10.41 -10.46 3.31
CA LYS A 198 10.27 -10.78 4.74
C LYS A 198 10.07 -9.54 5.62
N ILE A 199 10.77 -8.46 5.30
CA ILE A 199 10.65 -7.19 6.03
C ILE A 199 9.27 -6.59 5.75
N ALA A 200 8.85 -6.51 4.48
CA ALA A 200 7.52 -6.01 4.09
C ALA A 200 6.41 -6.79 4.79
N PHE A 201 6.50 -8.13 4.81
CA PHE A 201 5.55 -8.96 5.54
C PHE A 201 5.51 -8.65 7.05
N SER A 202 6.68 -8.46 7.67
CA SER A 202 6.75 -8.11 9.10
C SER A 202 6.12 -6.74 9.39
N LEU A 203 6.26 -5.80 8.47
CA LEU A 203 5.68 -4.47 8.56
C LEU A 203 4.17 -4.48 8.31
N MET A 204 3.70 -5.23 7.30
CA MET A 204 2.26 -5.46 7.09
C MET A 204 1.61 -6.07 8.33
N ARG A 205 2.26 -7.07 8.95
CA ARG A 205 1.78 -7.67 10.20
C ARG A 205 1.69 -6.64 11.34
N GLN A 206 2.64 -5.74 11.49
CA GLN A 206 2.58 -4.67 12.49
C GLN A 206 1.40 -3.73 12.21
N MET A 207 1.20 -3.33 10.95
CA MET A 207 0.09 -2.45 10.56
C MET A 207 -1.28 -3.10 10.77
N PHE A 208 -1.46 -4.37 10.39
CA PHE A 208 -2.75 -5.04 10.57
C PHE A 208 -3.04 -5.35 12.05
N ARG A 209 -2.03 -5.66 12.87
CA ARG A 209 -2.20 -5.74 14.33
C ARG A 209 -2.61 -4.40 14.93
N PHE A 210 -1.99 -3.31 14.52
CA PHE A 210 -2.42 -1.98 14.91
C PHE A 210 -3.89 -1.72 14.57
N ALA A 211 -4.38 -2.25 13.45
CA ALA A 211 -5.78 -2.15 13.06
C ALA A 211 -6.70 -3.00 13.96
N VAL A 212 -6.29 -4.22 14.31
CA VAL A 212 -7.02 -5.08 15.26
C VAL A 212 -7.07 -4.44 16.64
N ASP A 213 -5.94 -3.94 17.15
CA ASP A 213 -5.85 -3.29 18.48
C ASP A 213 -6.74 -2.03 18.62
N ARG A 214 -7.31 -1.54 17.51
CA ARG A 214 -8.19 -0.35 17.43
C ARG A 214 -9.57 -0.65 16.88
N ASP A 215 -9.95 -1.92 16.84
CA ASP A 215 -11.26 -2.39 16.34
C ASP A 215 -11.59 -1.90 14.92
N LEU A 216 -10.56 -1.60 14.11
CA LEU A 216 -10.76 -1.23 12.71
C LEU A 216 -11.04 -2.45 11.82
N ILE A 217 -10.56 -3.62 12.24
CA ILE A 217 -10.83 -4.94 11.67
C ILE A 217 -10.95 -5.98 12.79
N GLU A 218 -11.73 -7.00 12.55
CA GLU A 218 -11.94 -8.10 13.50
C GLU A 218 -10.79 -9.12 13.49
N TYR A 219 -10.19 -9.38 12.31
CA TYR A 219 -9.18 -10.42 12.13
C TYR A 219 -7.92 -9.90 11.43
N ASP A 220 -6.74 -10.33 11.93
CA ASP A 220 -5.45 -10.07 11.28
C ASP A 220 -5.25 -10.99 10.07
N PRO A 221 -5.27 -10.47 8.83
CA PRO A 221 -5.09 -11.28 7.62
C PRO A 221 -3.70 -11.92 7.52
N THR A 222 -2.73 -11.48 8.34
CA THR A 222 -1.36 -11.99 8.38
C THR A 222 -1.15 -13.11 9.38
N ALA A 223 -2.10 -13.35 10.30
CA ALA A 223 -1.92 -14.20 11.49
C ALA A 223 -1.47 -15.62 11.12
N SER A 224 -2.09 -16.24 10.12
CA SER A 224 -1.81 -17.62 9.71
C SER A 224 -0.58 -17.78 8.81
N ILE A 225 0.08 -16.69 8.39
CA ILE A 225 1.23 -16.74 7.49
C ILE A 225 2.51 -16.91 8.31
N ARG A 226 3.28 -17.96 8.00
CA ARG A 226 4.58 -18.22 8.65
C ARG A 226 5.68 -17.45 7.90
N LYS A 227 6.31 -16.47 8.55
CA LYS A 227 7.41 -15.68 7.98
C LYS A 227 8.56 -16.53 7.44
N ALA A 228 8.85 -17.66 8.09
CA ALA A 228 9.90 -18.60 7.67
C ALA A 228 9.66 -19.22 6.28
N LYS A 229 8.40 -19.24 5.81
CA LYS A 229 8.06 -19.71 4.46
C LYS A 229 8.22 -18.66 3.36
N ILE A 230 8.41 -17.39 3.73
CA ILE A 230 8.60 -16.31 2.77
C ILE A 230 10.09 -16.23 2.41
N GLY A 231 10.42 -16.50 1.14
CA GLY A 231 11.78 -16.36 0.60
C GLY A 231 12.85 -17.29 1.19
N GLY A 232 12.44 -18.39 1.83
CA GLY A 232 13.36 -19.42 2.34
C GLY A 232 14.11 -19.03 3.62
N LYS A 233 15.15 -19.77 3.99
CA LYS A 233 16.00 -19.51 5.15
C LYS A 233 16.94 -18.33 4.88
N ASP A 234 17.10 -17.42 5.83
CA ASP A 234 18.13 -16.38 5.73
C ASP A 234 19.50 -17.03 5.89
N ILE A 235 20.40 -16.76 4.93
CA ILE A 235 21.79 -17.16 5.01
C ILE A 235 22.51 -16.07 5.81
N GLU A 236 23.01 -16.43 6.98
CA GLU A 236 23.86 -15.54 7.77
C GLU A 236 25.21 -15.41 7.10
N ARG A 237 25.67 -14.16 7.01
CA ARG A 237 26.97 -13.88 6.45
C ARG A 237 28.01 -13.90 7.58
N ASP A 238 29.00 -14.76 7.46
CA ASP A 238 30.07 -14.98 8.44
C ASP A 238 31.46 -14.54 7.93
N ARG A 239 31.50 -13.80 6.82
CA ARG A 239 32.72 -13.33 6.16
C ARG A 239 33.63 -12.53 7.10
N ILE A 240 34.88 -12.99 7.25
CA ILE A 240 36.03 -12.30 7.85
C ILE A 240 37.17 -12.26 6.84
N LEU A 241 38.06 -11.30 6.93
CA LEU A 241 39.29 -11.26 6.12
C LEU A 241 40.38 -12.03 6.81
N SER A 242 41.08 -12.88 6.06
CA SER A 242 42.30 -13.51 6.54
C SER A 242 43.46 -12.51 6.62
N GLU A 243 44.53 -12.82 7.34
CA GLU A 243 45.72 -11.97 7.36
C GLU A 243 46.33 -11.76 5.98
N GLU A 244 46.33 -12.80 5.14
CA GLU A 244 46.77 -12.71 3.75
C GLU A 244 45.90 -11.72 2.95
N GLU A 245 44.59 -11.75 3.17
CA GLU A 245 43.68 -10.79 2.54
C GLU A 245 43.89 -9.37 3.06
N ILE A 246 44.23 -9.19 4.34
CA ILE A 246 44.58 -7.86 4.89
C ILE A 246 45.86 -7.34 4.24
N ARG A 247 46.93 -8.18 4.09
CA ARG A 247 48.15 -7.81 3.37
C ARG A 247 47.88 -7.44 1.92
N LEU A 248 47.04 -8.25 1.24
CA LEU A 248 46.65 -7.98 -0.14
C LEU A 248 45.83 -6.68 -0.23
N LEU A 249 44.90 -6.45 0.68
CA LEU A 249 44.10 -5.23 0.75
C LEU A 249 45.00 -3.99 0.87
N ALA A 250 46.08 -4.07 1.69
CA ALA A 250 47.02 -2.98 1.85
C ALA A 250 47.75 -2.62 0.54
N LYS A 251 47.97 -3.59 -0.35
CA LYS A 251 48.55 -3.35 -1.69
C LYS A 251 47.52 -2.79 -2.66
N LEU A 252 46.27 -3.27 -2.62
CA LEU A 252 45.25 -2.92 -3.56
C LEU A 252 44.59 -1.55 -3.30
N VAL A 253 44.44 -1.15 -2.04
CA VAL A 253 43.71 0.09 -1.66
C VAL A 253 44.33 1.34 -2.30
N PRO A 254 45.66 1.56 -2.31
CA PRO A 254 46.26 2.73 -2.96
C PRO A 254 45.99 2.82 -4.47
N GLU A 255 45.86 1.68 -5.14
CA GLU A 255 45.65 1.59 -6.58
C GLU A 255 44.15 1.59 -7.00
N ALA A 256 43.25 1.39 -6.03
CA ALA A 256 41.83 1.23 -6.28
C ALA A 256 41.11 2.55 -6.70
N GLY A 257 41.81 3.70 -6.67
CA GLY A 257 41.22 4.99 -7.01
C GLY A 257 40.03 5.35 -6.10
N LEU A 258 40.16 5.01 -4.84
CA LEU A 258 39.22 5.45 -3.80
C LEU A 258 39.47 6.91 -3.43
N LEU A 259 38.46 7.57 -2.85
CA LEU A 259 38.74 8.85 -2.17
C LEU A 259 39.70 8.60 -1.01
N PRO A 260 40.69 9.49 -0.75
CA PRO A 260 41.65 9.33 0.36
C PRO A 260 40.95 9.16 1.73
N SER A 261 39.78 9.80 1.91
CA SER A 261 38.94 9.60 3.11
C SER A 261 38.31 8.20 3.18
N THR A 262 37.99 7.59 2.06
CA THR A 262 37.47 6.20 2.00
C THR A 262 38.58 5.19 2.30
N ASP A 263 39.80 5.42 1.82
CA ASP A 263 40.99 4.64 2.22
C ASP A 263 41.15 4.68 3.74
N ALA A 264 41.23 5.86 4.36
CA ALA A 264 41.30 5.99 5.79
C ALA A 264 40.13 5.28 6.54
N ALA A 265 38.88 5.33 5.97
CA ALA A 265 37.74 4.68 6.57
C ALA A 265 37.87 3.15 6.65
N ILE A 266 38.50 2.51 5.65
CA ILE A 266 38.74 1.05 5.68
C ILE A 266 39.57 0.69 6.92
N TRP A 267 40.68 1.38 7.11
CA TRP A 267 41.65 1.09 8.17
C TRP A 267 41.13 1.49 9.55
N ILE A 268 40.42 2.63 9.66
CA ILE A 268 39.75 3.04 10.90
C ILE A 268 38.70 2.02 11.30
N ALA A 269 37.82 1.60 10.35
CA ALA A 269 36.79 0.62 10.66
C ALA A 269 37.34 -0.73 11.09
N LEU A 270 38.44 -1.19 10.48
CA LEU A 270 39.13 -2.44 10.86
C LEU A 270 39.78 -2.35 12.22
N SER A 271 40.53 -1.26 12.49
CA SER A 271 41.32 -1.12 13.70
C SER A 271 40.52 -0.69 14.96
N THR A 272 39.39 -0.05 14.79
CA THR A 272 38.52 0.39 15.89
C THR A 272 37.31 -0.50 16.09
N CYS A 273 37.01 -1.37 15.14
CA CYS A 273 35.79 -2.19 15.10
C CYS A 273 34.47 -1.37 15.17
N CYS A 274 34.50 -0.07 14.83
CA CYS A 274 33.31 0.79 14.84
C CYS A 274 32.29 0.38 13.76
N ARG A 275 31.05 0.80 13.91
CA ARG A 275 30.09 0.71 12.80
C ARG A 275 30.35 1.82 11.80
N ILE A 276 30.25 1.50 10.49
CA ILE A 276 30.51 2.50 9.44
C ILE A 276 29.61 3.74 9.58
N GLY A 277 28.37 3.59 10.07
CA GLY A 277 27.50 4.72 10.34
C GLY A 277 27.99 5.63 11.47
N GLU A 278 28.61 5.07 12.50
CA GLU A 278 29.22 5.81 13.59
C GLU A 278 30.43 6.63 13.09
N LEU A 279 31.23 6.03 12.21
CA LEU A 279 32.38 6.69 11.59
C LEU A 279 31.98 7.82 10.64
N MET A 280 30.95 7.59 9.79
CA MET A 280 30.49 8.62 8.85
C MET A 280 29.88 9.85 9.54
N ASN A 281 29.32 9.67 10.75
CA ASN A 281 28.77 10.74 11.57
C ASN A 281 29.73 11.28 12.62
N ALA A 282 31.02 10.91 12.56
CA ALA A 282 32.02 11.37 13.50
C ALA A 282 32.30 12.87 13.31
N ARG A 283 32.39 13.59 14.45
CA ARG A 283 32.80 15.00 14.52
C ARG A 283 34.20 15.13 15.15
N TRP A 284 34.98 16.10 14.71
CA TRP A 284 36.31 16.36 15.27
C TRP A 284 36.29 16.75 16.75
N GLU A 285 35.24 17.41 17.22
CA GLU A 285 35.04 17.73 18.65
C GLU A 285 35.02 16.48 19.55
N ASN A 286 34.65 15.32 18.98
CA ASN A 286 34.59 14.04 19.68
C ASN A 286 35.85 13.17 19.48
N VAL A 287 36.86 13.66 18.77
CA VAL A 287 38.12 12.94 18.50
C VAL A 287 39.29 13.67 19.12
N ASP A 288 39.77 13.16 20.23
CA ASP A 288 40.98 13.69 20.89
C ASP A 288 42.22 12.89 20.45
N LEU A 289 42.97 13.46 19.51
CA LEU A 289 44.17 12.84 18.97
C LEU A 289 45.35 12.90 19.95
N THR A 290 45.35 13.82 20.93
CA THR A 290 46.37 13.96 21.94
C THR A 290 46.25 12.86 22.99
N HIS A 291 45.03 12.67 23.52
CA HIS A 291 44.76 11.61 24.50
C HIS A 291 44.32 10.30 23.84
N ARG A 292 44.34 10.22 22.50
CA ARG A 292 44.04 9.00 21.72
C ARG A 292 42.66 8.45 21.99
N ASN A 293 41.66 9.29 21.90
CA ASN A 293 40.34 8.95 22.32
C ASN A 293 39.31 9.37 21.28
N TRP A 294 38.36 8.50 20.96
CA TRP A 294 37.21 8.83 20.12
C TRP A 294 35.93 8.51 20.86
N TRP A 295 35.21 9.54 21.20
CA TRP A 295 33.92 9.47 21.84
C TRP A 295 32.80 9.36 20.79
N ILE A 296 31.95 8.33 20.87
CA ILE A 296 30.75 8.15 20.04
C ILE A 296 29.55 8.48 20.92
N PRO A 297 28.87 9.62 20.69
CA PRO A 297 27.65 9.98 21.42
C PRO A 297 26.54 8.96 21.28
N ALA A 298 25.60 8.92 22.24
CA ALA A 298 24.51 7.96 22.26
C ALA A 298 23.59 8.06 21.01
N GLU A 299 23.33 9.27 20.54
CA GLU A 299 22.53 9.56 19.35
C GLU A 299 23.15 9.01 18.05
N ASN A 300 24.51 8.92 18.00
CA ASN A 300 25.24 8.36 16.87
C ASN A 300 25.38 6.84 16.95
N SER A 301 25.13 6.25 18.10
CA SER A 301 25.23 4.81 18.32
C SER A 301 23.93 4.10 17.94
N LYS A 302 24.04 2.89 17.37
CA LYS A 302 22.88 2.08 16.95
C LYS A 302 22.03 1.63 18.14
N ASN A 303 22.65 1.37 19.29
CA ASN A 303 21.98 0.87 20.50
C ASN A 303 21.60 1.97 21.49
N GLY A 304 21.78 3.26 21.13
CA GLY A 304 21.47 4.41 21.99
C GLY A 304 22.41 4.54 23.22
N LYS A 305 23.57 3.88 23.20
CA LYS A 305 24.56 3.99 24.27
C LYS A 305 25.84 4.64 23.76
N ALA A 306 26.30 5.66 24.47
CA ALA A 306 27.60 6.25 24.19
C ALA A 306 28.72 5.22 24.30
N HIS A 307 29.76 5.39 23.50
CA HIS A 307 30.88 4.47 23.44
C HIS A 307 32.18 5.24 23.28
N ASN A 308 33.21 4.80 24.03
CA ASN A 308 34.53 5.38 23.97
C ASN A 308 35.52 4.39 23.37
N ILE A 309 36.22 4.79 22.31
CA ILE A 309 37.22 3.99 21.62
C ILE A 309 38.59 4.58 21.90
N VAL A 310 39.51 3.77 22.44
CA VAL A 310 40.91 4.17 22.57
C VAL A 310 41.62 3.91 21.24
N LEU A 311 42.26 4.95 20.72
CA LEU A 311 42.98 4.88 19.44
C LEU A 311 44.37 4.28 19.66
N SER A 312 44.60 3.07 19.14
CA SER A 312 45.93 2.49 19.00
C SER A 312 46.81 3.38 18.09
N GLU A 313 48.12 3.20 18.12
CA GLU A 313 49.04 3.93 17.23
C GLU A 313 48.61 3.83 15.75
N PHE A 314 48.21 2.64 15.35
CA PHE A 314 47.72 2.43 13.97
C PHE A 314 46.46 3.26 13.65
N SER A 315 45.43 3.21 14.52
CA SER A 315 44.20 3.96 14.29
C SER A 315 44.44 5.48 14.42
N LEU A 316 45.28 5.92 15.35
CA LEU A 316 45.70 7.32 15.51
C LEU A 316 46.33 7.85 14.20
N LYS A 317 47.23 7.08 13.59
CA LYS A 317 47.86 7.41 12.31
C LYS A 317 46.84 7.61 11.19
N GLN A 318 45.79 6.77 11.13
CA GLN A 318 44.72 6.92 10.14
C GLN A 318 43.82 8.14 10.43
N PHE A 319 43.51 8.43 11.69
CA PHE A 319 42.76 9.64 12.05
C PHE A 319 43.56 10.94 11.75
N LYS A 320 44.88 10.95 11.98
CA LYS A 320 45.74 12.07 11.60
C LYS A 320 45.77 12.29 10.07
N ARG A 321 45.84 11.21 9.28
CA ARG A 321 45.70 11.29 7.81
C ARG A 321 44.34 11.90 7.41
N LEU A 322 43.27 11.44 8.05
CA LEU A 322 41.92 11.94 7.80
C LEU A 322 41.76 13.42 8.18
N GLN A 323 42.35 13.84 9.30
CA GLN A 323 42.34 15.23 9.74
C GLN A 323 43.05 16.14 8.74
N ALA A 324 44.20 15.74 8.20
CA ALA A 324 44.91 16.50 7.17
C ALA A 324 44.03 16.74 5.91
N LEU A 325 43.11 15.84 5.59
CA LEU A 325 42.18 15.98 4.46
C LEU A 325 41.00 16.89 4.77
N ASN A 326 40.50 16.90 6.01
CA ASN A 326 39.19 17.47 6.38
C ASN A 326 39.28 18.43 7.58
N SER A 327 40.43 19.05 7.84
CA SER A 327 40.69 19.93 9.00
C SER A 327 39.79 21.17 9.08
N LYS A 328 39.26 21.63 7.97
CA LYS A 328 38.37 22.81 7.88
C LYS A 328 36.91 22.49 8.13
N SER A 329 36.54 21.24 8.39
CA SER A 329 35.18 20.80 8.64
C SER A 329 34.99 20.46 10.10
N GLU A 330 33.78 20.60 10.61
CA GLU A 330 33.37 20.03 11.91
C GLU A 330 33.28 18.50 11.84
N TRP A 331 33.05 17.94 10.65
CA TRP A 331 32.86 16.51 10.41
C TRP A 331 34.16 15.84 9.98
N CYS A 332 34.41 14.65 10.50
CA CYS A 332 35.50 13.82 10.01
C CYS A 332 35.29 13.39 8.57
N TYR A 333 34.02 13.21 8.19
CA TYR A 333 33.57 12.86 6.83
C TYR A 333 32.50 13.84 6.35
N PRO A 334 32.86 15.04 5.89
CA PRO A 334 31.91 16.03 5.43
C PRO A 334 31.26 15.62 4.11
N ASN A 335 30.03 16.06 3.87
CA ASN A 335 29.44 16.02 2.54
C ASN A 335 30.10 17.06 1.60
N THR A 336 29.82 17.00 0.30
CA THR A 336 30.44 17.89 -0.70
C THR A 336 30.19 19.37 -0.47
N ARG A 337 29.12 19.73 0.25
CA ARG A 337 28.77 21.12 0.58
C ARG A 337 29.30 21.55 1.95
N ASN A 338 29.94 20.68 2.68
CA ASN A 338 30.39 20.88 4.07
C ASN A 338 29.26 21.35 5.04
N SER A 339 28.02 20.99 4.74
CA SER A 339 26.83 21.35 5.53
C SER A 339 26.39 20.26 6.49
N GLY A 340 27.10 19.13 6.53
CA GLY A 340 26.77 17.97 7.33
C GLY A 340 27.65 16.77 7.01
N PRO A 341 27.39 15.61 7.63
CA PRO A 341 28.16 14.41 7.36
C PRO A 341 27.82 13.83 5.97
N VAL A 342 28.74 13.06 5.42
CA VAL A 342 28.53 12.28 4.22
C VAL A 342 27.47 11.21 4.43
N CYS A 343 26.76 10.82 3.36
CA CYS A 343 25.82 9.72 3.44
C CYS A 343 26.50 8.44 3.96
N THR A 344 25.90 7.79 4.96
CA THR A 344 26.44 6.56 5.60
C THR A 344 26.68 5.41 4.61
N LYS A 345 26.03 5.44 3.44
CA LYS A 345 26.22 4.45 2.37
C LYS A 345 27.41 4.77 1.43
N THR A 346 28.04 5.94 1.56
CA THR A 346 29.07 6.40 0.59
C THR A 346 30.26 5.45 0.51
N VAL A 347 30.87 5.12 1.64
CA VAL A 347 31.98 4.17 1.71
C VAL A 347 31.55 2.80 1.19
N THR A 348 30.43 2.28 1.67
CA THR A 348 29.90 0.97 1.21
C THR A 348 29.67 0.92 -0.29
N LYS A 349 29.17 2.01 -0.89
CA LYS A 349 28.97 2.09 -2.36
C LYS A 349 30.28 2.11 -3.10
N GLN A 350 31.29 2.88 -2.66
CA GLN A 350 32.60 2.91 -3.29
C GLN A 350 33.26 1.53 -3.24
N LEU A 351 33.28 0.88 -2.07
CA LEU A 351 33.84 -0.46 -1.94
C LEU A 351 33.11 -1.49 -2.80
N SER A 352 31.76 -1.44 -2.83
CA SER A 352 30.99 -2.34 -3.67
C SER A 352 31.25 -2.13 -5.16
N ASP A 353 31.47 -0.90 -5.58
CA ASP A 353 31.80 -0.56 -6.97
C ASP A 353 33.16 -1.12 -7.40
N ARG A 354 34.18 -1.11 -6.50
CA ARG A 354 35.52 -1.68 -6.72
C ARG A 354 35.54 -3.22 -6.66
N GLN A 355 34.47 -3.84 -6.25
CA GLN A 355 34.30 -5.30 -6.16
C GLN A 355 33.28 -5.83 -7.16
N ARG A 356 32.88 -5.03 -8.17
CA ARG A 356 31.91 -5.42 -9.19
C ARG A 356 32.59 -6.31 -10.23
N GLN A 357 31.96 -7.43 -10.57
CA GLN A 357 32.43 -8.33 -11.62
C GLN A 357 32.15 -7.76 -13.02
N THR A 358 32.86 -8.25 -14.03
CA THR A 358 32.86 -7.70 -15.41
C THR A 358 31.53 -7.92 -16.12
N ASP A 359 30.79 -8.97 -15.75
CA ASP A 359 29.49 -9.32 -16.30
C ASP A 359 28.35 -8.41 -15.86
N GLN A 360 28.58 -7.60 -14.84
CA GLN A 360 27.56 -6.69 -14.32
C GLN A 360 27.49 -5.41 -15.14
N LYS A 361 26.26 -5.02 -15.52
CA LYS A 361 25.98 -3.81 -16.32
C LYS A 361 26.72 -2.59 -15.75
N ILE A 362 27.51 -1.93 -16.61
CA ILE A 362 28.19 -0.67 -16.24
C ILE A 362 27.11 0.42 -16.12
N MET A 363 27.01 1.00 -14.93
CA MET A 363 26.14 2.17 -14.70
C MET A 363 26.95 3.45 -15.01
N SER A 364 26.29 4.45 -15.61
CA SER A 364 26.87 5.78 -15.81
C SER A 364 27.39 6.36 -14.47
N ASN A 365 28.48 7.10 -14.52
CA ASN A 365 29.14 7.72 -13.36
C ASN A 365 29.75 6.72 -12.34
N ARG A 366 30.14 5.51 -12.77
CA ARG A 366 30.89 4.56 -11.96
C ARG A 366 32.37 4.54 -12.35
N SER A 367 33.22 4.15 -11.39
CA SER A 367 34.65 4.04 -11.62
C SER A 367 34.98 2.97 -12.67
N SER A 368 35.95 3.24 -13.52
CA SER A 368 36.57 2.25 -14.42
C SER A 368 37.38 1.18 -13.66
N LYS A 369 37.74 1.42 -12.38
CA LYS A 369 38.52 0.50 -11.55
C LYS A 369 37.62 -0.54 -10.82
N SER A 370 36.61 -1.07 -11.52
CA SER A 370 35.89 -2.26 -11.05
C SER A 370 36.89 -3.42 -10.86
N GLN A 371 36.63 -4.33 -9.94
CA GLN A 371 37.48 -5.49 -9.57
C GLN A 371 38.76 -5.16 -8.79
N SER A 372 39.15 -3.90 -8.64
CA SER A 372 40.40 -3.52 -7.96
C SER A 372 40.48 -3.91 -6.48
N LEU A 373 39.35 -4.26 -5.85
CA LEU A 373 39.29 -4.69 -4.44
C LEU A 373 38.66 -6.07 -4.26
N ILE A 374 38.69 -6.92 -5.30
CA ILE A 374 38.25 -8.31 -5.18
C ILE A 374 39.31 -9.06 -4.39
N LEU A 375 38.90 -9.75 -3.32
CA LEU A 375 39.73 -10.62 -2.49
C LEU A 375 39.41 -12.09 -2.78
N LYS A 376 40.34 -12.99 -2.42
CA LYS A 376 40.26 -14.44 -2.73
C LYS A 376 38.99 -15.10 -2.21
N ALA A 377 38.58 -14.81 -0.99
CA ALA A 377 37.34 -15.35 -0.42
C ALA A 377 36.09 -14.56 -0.77
N GLY A 378 36.12 -13.75 -1.85
CA GLY A 378 35.00 -13.05 -2.43
C GLY A 378 34.68 -11.69 -1.81
N LYS A 379 33.46 -11.23 -2.07
CA LYS A 379 33.02 -9.87 -1.73
C LYS A 379 33.02 -9.64 -0.24
N TRP A 380 33.49 -8.45 0.16
CA TRP A 380 33.53 -7.99 1.54
C TRP A 380 32.89 -6.59 1.70
N THR A 381 32.57 -6.21 2.93
CA THR A 381 31.87 -4.97 3.27
C THR A 381 32.49 -4.33 4.51
N PRO A 382 32.20 -3.05 4.82
CA PRO A 382 32.66 -2.44 6.08
C PRO A 382 32.26 -3.22 7.34
N HIS A 383 31.12 -3.95 7.30
CA HIS A 383 30.70 -4.77 8.43
C HIS A 383 31.59 -6.00 8.62
N ASP A 384 32.13 -6.54 7.53
CA ASP A 384 33.06 -7.67 7.59
C ASP A 384 34.42 -7.21 8.13
N LEU A 385 34.87 -5.95 7.90
CA LEU A 385 36.05 -5.38 8.55
C LEU A 385 35.89 -5.33 10.06
N ARG A 386 34.74 -4.88 10.56
CA ARG A 386 34.42 -4.88 11.98
C ARG A 386 34.45 -6.29 12.58
N ARG A 387 33.85 -7.26 11.87
CA ARG A 387 33.85 -8.68 12.25
C ARG A 387 35.30 -9.23 12.27
N THR A 388 36.09 -8.90 11.25
CA THR A 388 37.49 -9.26 11.15
C THR A 388 38.29 -8.71 12.35
N GLY A 389 38.16 -7.43 12.67
CA GLY A 389 38.85 -6.83 13.82
C GLY A 389 38.51 -7.53 15.14
N ALA A 390 37.23 -7.82 15.39
CA ALA A 390 36.81 -8.54 16.60
C ALA A 390 37.37 -9.99 16.64
N THR A 391 37.34 -10.71 15.53
CA THR A 391 37.91 -12.06 15.42
C THR A 391 39.42 -12.03 15.61
N THR A 392 40.11 -11.04 15.03
CA THR A 392 41.55 -10.87 15.24
C THR A 392 41.88 -10.57 16.72
N MET A 393 41.10 -9.75 17.44
CA MET A 393 41.27 -9.55 18.87
C MET A 393 41.23 -10.86 19.65
N THR A 394 40.20 -11.72 19.38
CA THR A 394 40.10 -12.99 20.07
C THR A 394 41.22 -13.96 19.70
N ALA A 395 41.68 -13.98 18.44
CA ALA A 395 42.86 -14.72 18.02
C ALA A 395 44.15 -14.25 18.69
N LEU A 396 44.23 -12.98 19.10
CA LEU A 396 45.34 -12.42 19.88
C LEU A 396 45.18 -12.62 21.40
N GLY A 397 44.28 -13.50 21.84
CA GLY A 397 44.09 -13.84 23.26
C GLY A 397 43.23 -12.79 24.03
N VAL A 398 42.46 -11.95 23.34
CA VAL A 398 41.50 -11.10 24.02
C VAL A 398 40.26 -11.92 24.37
N LEU A 399 39.81 -11.79 25.61
CA LEU A 399 38.59 -12.46 26.05
C LEU A 399 37.39 -12.07 25.18
N PRO A 400 36.52 -13.00 24.75
CA PRO A 400 35.35 -12.70 23.91
C PRO A 400 34.46 -11.58 24.50
N GLU A 401 34.28 -11.54 25.81
CA GLU A 401 33.53 -10.49 26.51
C GLU A 401 34.12 -9.09 26.35
N VAL A 402 35.44 -8.98 26.30
CA VAL A 402 36.14 -7.70 26.07
C VAL A 402 35.96 -7.29 24.60
N ALA A 403 36.11 -8.23 23.65
CA ALA A 403 35.87 -7.97 22.23
C ALA A 403 34.41 -7.50 21.97
N GLU A 404 33.39 -8.13 22.56
CA GLU A 404 31.99 -7.71 22.50
C GLU A 404 31.78 -6.29 23.05
N ARG A 405 32.48 -5.91 24.13
CA ARG A 405 32.45 -4.54 24.67
C ARG A 405 33.10 -3.54 23.72
N CYS A 406 34.23 -3.90 23.09
CA CYS A 406 34.85 -3.09 22.03
C CYS A 406 33.90 -2.85 20.86
N LEU A 407 32.99 -3.80 20.59
CA LEU A 407 31.94 -3.66 19.61
C LEU A 407 30.75 -2.81 20.09
N ASN A 408 30.71 -2.32 21.32
CA ASN A 408 29.51 -1.69 21.89
C ASN A 408 28.26 -2.56 21.76
N HIS A 409 28.37 -3.89 21.93
CA HIS A 409 27.23 -4.77 22.00
C HIS A 409 26.58 -4.70 23.39
N THR A 410 25.26 -4.75 23.40
CA THR A 410 24.52 -4.79 24.67
C THR A 410 24.46 -6.23 25.14
N GLU A 411 24.83 -6.48 26.39
CA GLU A 411 24.61 -7.78 27.03
C GLU A 411 23.10 -8.07 27.07
N GLU A 412 22.67 -9.10 26.37
CA GLU A 412 21.27 -9.49 26.28
C GLU A 412 20.77 -10.19 27.54
N ASN A 413 21.68 -10.91 28.23
CA ASN A 413 21.35 -11.58 29.48
C ASN A 413 21.17 -10.54 30.61
N LYS A 414 19.91 -10.35 31.02
CA LYS A 414 19.53 -9.39 32.08
C LYS A 414 20.25 -9.67 33.39
N VAL A 415 20.40 -10.93 33.77
CA VAL A 415 21.08 -11.35 35.00
C VAL A 415 22.57 -10.98 34.93
N LYS A 416 23.28 -11.39 33.87
CA LYS A 416 24.69 -11.07 33.65
C LYS A 416 24.91 -9.55 33.67
N ARG A 417 24.07 -8.77 33.06
CA ARG A 417 24.09 -7.30 33.03
C ARG A 417 23.92 -6.67 34.42
N THR A 418 23.13 -7.30 35.29
CA THR A 418 22.88 -6.82 36.65
C THR A 418 24.11 -7.00 37.55
N TYR A 419 24.83 -8.11 37.43
CA TYR A 419 25.94 -8.46 38.32
C TYR A 419 27.31 -8.04 37.77
N GLN A 420 27.53 -8.00 36.45
CA GLN A 420 28.79 -7.62 35.85
C GLN A 420 28.87 -6.10 35.60
N ARG A 421 29.30 -5.35 36.61
CA ARG A 421 29.44 -3.88 36.55
C ARG A 421 30.85 -3.38 36.25
N HIS A 422 31.83 -4.27 36.09
CA HIS A 422 33.20 -3.90 35.72
C HIS A 422 33.22 -3.21 34.36
N SER A 423 33.95 -2.08 34.25
CA SER A 423 33.98 -1.24 33.07
C SER A 423 34.82 -1.78 31.91
N TYR A 424 35.75 -2.70 32.20
CA TYR A 424 36.69 -3.30 31.24
C TYR A 424 37.51 -2.27 30.43
N LYS A 425 37.68 -1.04 30.93
CA LYS A 425 38.36 0.02 30.19
C LYS A 425 39.82 -0.30 29.87
N LYS A 426 40.54 -0.89 30.82
CA LYS A 426 41.95 -1.28 30.65
C LYS A 426 42.07 -2.41 29.61
N GLU A 427 41.25 -3.44 29.76
CA GLU A 427 41.23 -4.61 28.89
C GLU A 427 40.83 -4.24 27.45
N MET A 428 39.85 -3.32 27.28
CA MET A 428 39.49 -2.78 25.97
C MET A 428 40.60 -1.97 25.33
N THR A 429 41.35 -1.16 26.14
CA THR A 429 42.53 -0.40 25.68
C THR A 429 43.60 -1.37 25.18
N ASP A 430 43.90 -2.41 25.94
CA ASP A 430 44.87 -3.44 25.57
C ASP A 430 44.42 -4.20 24.29
N ALA A 431 43.12 -4.47 24.14
CA ALA A 431 42.57 -5.12 22.98
C ALA A 431 42.75 -4.30 21.68
N TRP A 432 42.44 -2.99 21.73
CA TRP A 432 42.66 -2.11 20.58
C TRP A 432 44.15 -1.93 20.26
N ASN A 433 45.02 -1.85 21.28
CA ASN A 433 46.46 -1.76 21.06
C ASN A 433 47.03 -3.03 20.43
N LYS A 434 46.63 -4.23 20.90
CA LYS A 434 47.02 -5.50 20.29
C LYS A 434 46.57 -5.60 18.84
N LEU A 435 45.28 -5.25 18.54
CA LEU A 435 44.74 -5.24 17.18
C LEU A 435 45.54 -4.26 16.31
N GLY A 436 45.77 -3.02 16.78
CA GLY A 436 46.53 -2.01 16.05
C GLY A 436 47.95 -2.45 15.73
N ALA A 437 48.69 -3.00 16.71
CA ALA A 437 50.03 -3.53 16.51
C ALA A 437 50.06 -4.67 15.49
N ARG A 438 49.07 -5.59 15.53
CA ARG A 438 48.97 -6.67 14.55
C ARG A 438 48.73 -6.13 13.14
N LEU A 439 47.84 -5.14 13.00
CA LEU A 439 47.55 -4.52 11.69
C LEU A 439 48.79 -3.77 11.15
N ASP A 440 49.50 -3.04 11.99
CA ASP A 440 50.73 -2.34 11.58
C ASP A 440 51.79 -3.34 11.11
N TYR A 441 51.97 -4.45 11.82
CA TYR A 441 52.85 -5.56 11.42
C TYR A 441 52.45 -6.16 10.05
N LEU A 442 51.18 -6.46 9.84
CA LEU A 442 50.67 -7.07 8.60
C LEU A 442 50.86 -6.18 7.39
N ILE A 443 50.68 -4.87 7.56
CA ILE A 443 50.80 -3.88 6.49
C ILE A 443 52.26 -3.53 6.20
N SER A 444 53.10 -3.44 7.20
CA SER A 444 54.55 -3.13 7.03
C SER A 444 55.30 -4.30 6.39
N ASN A 445 54.92 -5.54 6.68
CA ASN A 445 55.57 -6.76 6.20
C ASN A 445 54.83 -7.39 5.00
N THR A 446 54.39 -6.61 4.06
CA THR A 446 53.63 -7.09 2.86
C THR A 446 54.45 -7.99 1.91
N GLY A 447 55.79 -8.19 2.16
CA GLY A 447 56.67 -8.98 1.32
C GLY A 447 57.02 -10.39 1.86
N GLN A 448 56.73 -10.73 3.10
CA GLN A 448 57.07 -12.04 3.70
C GLN A 448 55.84 -12.92 3.89
N ILE A 449 55.69 -13.90 3.01
CA ILE A 449 54.78 -15.04 3.20
C ILE A 449 55.56 -16.03 4.09
N GLN A 450 55.27 -16.09 5.39
CA GLN A 450 55.69 -17.22 6.22
C GLN A 450 54.73 -18.39 5.95
N PRO A 451 55.21 -19.63 5.69
CA PRO A 451 54.36 -20.81 5.68
C PRO A 451 53.72 -20.94 7.08
N GLN A 452 52.43 -21.14 7.13
CA GLN A 452 51.76 -21.52 8.37
C GLN A 452 52.14 -22.98 8.69
N ASP A 453 52.80 -23.20 9.81
CA ASP A 453 52.87 -24.52 10.46
C ASP A 453 51.44 -24.94 10.82
N HIS A 454 50.95 -25.97 10.18
CA HIS A 454 49.71 -26.67 10.51
C HIS A 454 50.05 -27.65 11.65
N ASP A 455 49.64 -27.34 12.85
CA ASP A 455 49.37 -28.31 13.92
C ASP A 455 47.86 -28.48 14.14
#